data_337776b7350d4816f93e50a4e5e6c30b
#
_entry.id   337776b7350d4816f93e50a4e5e6c30b
#
_cell.length_a   1.000
_cell.length_b   1.000
_cell.length_c   1.000
_cell.angle_alpha   90.00
_cell.angle_beta   90.00
_cell.angle_gamma   90.00
#
_symmetry.space_group_name_H-M   'P 1'
#
loop_
_entity.id
_entity.type
_entity.pdbx_description
1 polymer ?
#
loop_
_entity_poly.entity_id
_entity_poly.type
_entity_poly.pdbx_seq_one_letter_code
_entity_poly.pdbx_strand_id
1 'polypeptide(L)'
;MIKTILFSFLILIFSSACQRNEVIKSHGISYLEKREKLILVNKSNKNDTIQILGQPATTGLTNNNLWIYIERTKTRGKLLKLGRDHLKKNNVLVLEFNKYGVLNKKEFYDKNNMNEINFAKSTTSNEIKRENFIYSFLSSIRQKMEVKKK
;
A
#
# COMPACT_ATOMS: atom_id res chain seq x y z
N MET A 1 51.99 -16.25 21.05
CA MET A 1 50.72 -15.86 21.67
C MET A 1 50.24 -14.47 21.24
N ILE A 2 50.99 -13.38 21.38
CA ILE A 2 50.56 -12.01 20.99
C ILE A 2 50.21 -11.90 19.49
N LYS A 3 50.99 -12.51 18.59
CA LYS A 3 50.72 -12.49 17.14
C LYS A 3 49.41 -13.19 16.76
N THR A 4 49.06 -14.29 17.42
CA THR A 4 47.81 -15.00 17.19
C THR A 4 46.60 -14.21 17.69
N ILE A 5 46.73 -13.50 18.81
CA ILE A 5 45.68 -12.62 19.34
C ILE A 5 45.44 -11.43 18.39
N LEU A 6 46.52 -10.82 17.89
CA LEU A 6 46.46 -9.69 16.95
C LEU A 6 45.82 -10.10 15.61
N PHE A 7 46.12 -11.30 15.10
CA PHE A 7 45.53 -11.85 13.89
C PHE A 7 44.03 -12.16 14.06
N SER A 8 43.65 -12.72 15.20
CA SER A 8 42.23 -12.98 15.54
C SER A 8 41.44 -11.68 15.66
N PHE A 9 41.99 -10.64 16.25
CA PHE A 9 41.38 -9.30 16.38
C PHE A 9 41.21 -8.62 15.02
N LEU A 10 42.18 -8.80 14.10
CA LEU A 10 42.10 -8.28 12.74
C LEU A 10 40.94 -8.94 11.95
N ILE A 11 40.77 -10.24 12.08
CA ILE A 11 39.67 -10.97 11.43
C ILE A 11 38.29 -10.51 11.95
N LEU A 12 38.15 -10.22 13.24
CA LEU A 12 36.95 -9.69 13.86
C LEU A 12 36.58 -8.30 13.33
N ILE A 13 37.56 -7.44 13.05
CA ILE A 13 37.31 -6.11 12.46
C ILE A 13 36.81 -6.23 11.03
N PHE A 14 37.38 -7.12 10.22
CA PHE A 14 36.96 -7.33 8.83
C PHE A 14 35.56 -7.95 8.70
N SER A 15 35.12 -8.77 9.66
CA SER A 15 33.77 -9.35 9.63
C SER A 15 32.65 -8.35 9.97
N SER A 16 32.97 -7.21 10.56
CA SER A 16 31.98 -6.16 10.91
C SER A 16 31.61 -5.24 9.74
N ALA A 17 32.30 -5.33 8.60
CA ALA A 17 32.15 -4.41 7.46
C ALA A 17 30.94 -4.70 6.55
N CYS A 18 30.08 -5.66 6.90
CA CYS A 18 28.90 -5.98 6.10
C CYS A 18 27.82 -4.91 6.31
N GLN A 19 27.94 -3.77 5.63
CA GLN A 19 26.90 -2.73 5.58
C GLN A 19 25.73 -3.25 4.76
N ARG A 20 24.65 -3.64 5.42
CA ARG A 20 23.42 -4.08 4.78
C ARG A 20 22.64 -2.86 4.32
N ASN A 21 22.55 -2.67 3.01
CA ASN A 21 21.75 -1.62 2.41
C ASN A 21 20.26 -1.79 2.76
N GLU A 22 19.61 -0.66 3.04
CA GLU A 22 18.18 -0.61 3.32
C GLU A 22 17.39 -0.99 2.05
N VAL A 23 16.53 -1.99 2.15
CA VAL A 23 15.66 -2.37 1.03
C VAL A 23 14.50 -1.38 0.96
N ILE A 24 14.45 -0.61 -0.12
CA ILE A 24 13.42 0.39 -0.39
C ILE A 24 12.45 -0.19 -1.42
N LYS A 25 11.14 -0.17 -1.07
CA LYS A 25 10.05 -0.53 -1.98
C LYS A 25 9.25 0.72 -2.28
N SER A 26 9.27 1.14 -3.55
CA SER A 26 8.50 2.30 -4.05
C SER A 26 7.30 1.83 -4.85
N HIS A 27 6.18 2.51 -4.67
CA HIS A 27 4.96 2.33 -5.45
C HIS A 27 4.38 3.69 -5.82
N GLY A 28 3.89 3.81 -7.07
CA GLY A 28 3.41 5.05 -7.63
C GLY A 28 4.53 5.96 -8.14
N ILE A 29 4.30 7.27 -8.11
CA ILE A 29 5.18 8.26 -8.71
C ILE A 29 6.27 8.68 -7.73
N SER A 30 7.52 8.56 -8.13
CA SER A 30 8.65 9.03 -7.32
C SER A 30 8.75 10.56 -7.33
N TYR A 31 9.09 11.13 -6.18
CA TYR A 31 9.27 12.57 -5.98
C TYR A 31 8.01 13.41 -6.24
N LEU A 32 6.84 12.87 -5.88
CA LEU A 32 5.54 13.53 -6.09
C LEU A 32 5.51 14.93 -5.48
N GLU A 33 6.04 15.11 -4.27
CA GLU A 33 6.13 16.39 -3.56
C GLU A 33 6.90 17.48 -4.34
N LYS A 34 7.95 17.10 -5.08
CA LYS A 34 8.71 18.06 -5.91
C LYS A 34 8.00 18.37 -7.21
N ARG A 35 7.42 17.34 -7.84
CA ARG A 35 6.75 17.46 -9.13
C ARG A 35 5.41 18.21 -9.03
N GLU A 36 4.68 18.08 -7.93
CA GLU A 36 3.42 18.78 -7.72
C GLU A 36 3.58 20.31 -7.75
N LYS A 37 4.77 20.83 -7.34
CA LYS A 37 5.06 22.26 -7.35
C LYS A 37 5.17 22.86 -8.76
N LEU A 38 5.42 22.01 -9.76
CA LEU A 38 5.48 22.41 -11.17
C LEU A 38 4.09 22.56 -11.79
N ILE A 39 3.06 22.07 -11.11
CA ILE A 39 1.67 22.10 -11.59
C ILE A 39 0.95 23.27 -10.94
N LEU A 40 0.51 24.20 -11.75
CA LEU A 40 -0.11 25.46 -11.31
C LEU A 40 -1.61 25.45 -11.57
N VAL A 41 -2.38 25.77 -10.53
CA VAL A 41 -3.85 25.96 -10.64
C VAL A 41 -4.17 27.07 -11.61
N ASN A 42 -5.21 26.89 -12.42
CA ASN A 42 -5.67 27.79 -13.48
C ASN A 42 -4.69 28.03 -14.65
N LYS A 43 -3.56 27.30 -14.68
CA LYS A 43 -2.57 27.40 -15.78
C LYS A 43 -2.31 26.07 -16.42
N SER A 44 -2.00 25.04 -15.62
CA SER A 44 -1.68 23.71 -16.13
C SER A 44 -2.94 22.99 -16.63
N ASN A 45 -2.80 22.25 -17.71
CA ASN A 45 -3.85 21.41 -18.28
C ASN A 45 -3.54 19.91 -18.07
N LYS A 46 -4.44 19.03 -18.52
CA LYS A 46 -4.29 17.58 -18.41
C LYS A 46 -3.01 17.08 -19.12
N ASN A 47 -2.65 17.64 -20.28
CA ASN A 47 -1.46 17.22 -21.03
C ASN A 47 -0.18 17.63 -20.30
N ASP A 48 -0.11 18.83 -19.77
CA ASP A 48 1.03 19.31 -18.96
C ASP A 48 1.20 18.40 -17.74
N THR A 49 0.10 18.05 -17.11
CA THR A 49 0.09 17.15 -15.94
C THR A 49 0.63 15.78 -16.29
N ILE A 50 0.24 15.21 -17.44
CA ILE A 50 0.77 13.92 -17.90
C ILE A 50 2.27 14.01 -18.22
N GLN A 51 2.74 15.10 -18.80
CA GLN A 51 4.17 15.29 -19.08
C GLN A 51 5.00 15.35 -17.79
N ILE A 52 4.48 15.99 -16.74
CA ILE A 52 5.18 16.18 -15.46
C ILE A 52 5.06 14.93 -14.58
N LEU A 53 3.86 14.38 -14.41
CA LEU A 53 3.57 13.31 -13.47
C LEU A 53 3.39 11.92 -14.12
N GLY A 54 3.15 11.87 -15.43
CA GLY A 54 2.70 10.64 -16.09
C GLY A 54 1.20 10.42 -15.93
N GLN A 55 0.77 9.19 -16.19
CA GLN A 55 -0.64 8.81 -16.04
C GLN A 55 -1.04 8.78 -14.56
N PRO A 56 -2.28 9.20 -14.21
CA PRO A 56 -2.78 9.11 -12.85
C PRO A 56 -2.90 7.65 -12.37
N ALA A 57 -2.74 7.43 -11.08
CA ALA A 57 -2.93 6.12 -10.47
C ALA A 57 -4.40 5.68 -10.54
N THR A 58 -5.32 6.62 -10.42
CA THR A 58 -6.77 6.41 -10.62
C THR A 58 -7.45 7.72 -10.99
N THR A 59 -8.62 7.60 -11.61
CA THR A 59 -9.51 8.72 -11.93
C THR A 59 -10.83 8.54 -11.20
N GLY A 60 -11.60 9.62 -11.04
CA GLY A 60 -12.91 9.55 -10.40
C GLY A 60 -13.89 8.67 -11.20
N LEU A 61 -14.65 7.84 -10.49
CA LEU A 61 -15.61 6.89 -11.11
C LEU A 61 -16.74 7.61 -11.86
N THR A 62 -17.23 8.71 -11.31
CA THR A 62 -18.35 9.48 -11.88
C THR A 62 -17.84 10.62 -12.76
N ASN A 63 -16.63 11.07 -12.53
CA ASN A 63 -16.06 12.24 -13.20
C ASN A 63 -14.59 12.01 -13.56
N ASN A 64 -14.33 11.82 -14.85
CA ASN A 64 -12.97 11.66 -15.39
C ASN A 64 -12.08 12.89 -15.26
N ASN A 65 -12.58 13.96 -14.62
CA ASN A 65 -11.83 15.18 -14.36
C ASN A 65 -11.13 15.17 -12.99
N LEU A 66 -11.40 14.19 -12.13
CA LEU A 66 -10.71 13.99 -10.87
C LEU A 66 -9.58 12.98 -11.07
N TRP A 67 -8.33 13.42 -10.86
CA TRP A 67 -7.15 12.59 -11.00
C TRP A 67 -6.43 12.45 -9.68
N ILE A 68 -6.04 11.22 -9.34
CA ILE A 68 -5.35 10.92 -8.09
C ILE A 68 -4.00 10.29 -8.40
N TYR A 69 -2.96 10.87 -7.83
CA TYR A 69 -1.58 10.40 -7.88
C TYR A 69 -1.11 9.97 -6.50
N ILE A 70 -0.33 8.90 -6.44
CA ILE A 70 0.14 8.30 -5.19
C ILE A 70 1.65 8.12 -5.26
N GLU A 71 2.35 8.48 -4.18
CA GLU A 71 3.73 8.09 -3.91
C GLU A 71 3.78 7.36 -2.57
N ARG A 72 4.09 6.07 -2.59
CA ARG A 72 4.22 5.27 -1.38
C ARG A 72 5.59 4.60 -1.34
N THR A 73 6.39 4.95 -0.35
CA THR A 73 7.70 4.35 -0.14
C THR A 73 7.74 3.64 1.21
N LYS A 74 8.05 2.35 1.17
CA LYS A 74 8.28 1.52 2.35
C LYS A 74 9.75 1.14 2.41
N THR A 75 10.30 1.10 3.62
CA THR A 75 11.64 0.60 3.86
C THR A 75 11.57 -0.58 4.80
N ARG A 76 12.38 -1.59 4.52
CA ARG A 76 12.54 -2.70 5.45
C ARG A 76 13.59 -2.31 6.47
N GLY A 77 13.16 -2.19 7.71
CA GLY A 77 13.99 -1.75 8.82
C GLY A 77 15.21 -2.64 9.05
N LYS A 78 16.19 -2.08 9.75
CA LYS A 78 17.39 -2.78 10.21
C LYS A 78 17.00 -4.00 11.05
N LEU A 79 17.90 -4.98 11.18
CA LEU A 79 17.75 -6.23 11.95
C LEU A 79 17.13 -6.03 13.35
N LEU A 80 17.47 -4.93 14.03
CA LEU A 80 16.92 -4.53 15.34
C LEU A 80 15.40 -4.28 15.34
N LYS A 81 14.75 -4.09 14.18
CA LYS A 81 13.31 -3.89 14.04
C LYS A 81 12.59 -5.12 13.46
N LEU A 82 13.17 -6.32 13.62
CA LEU A 82 12.59 -7.59 13.18
C LEU A 82 12.18 -7.63 11.69
N GLY A 83 12.84 -6.84 10.85
CA GLY A 83 12.58 -6.83 9.40
C GLY A 83 11.20 -6.32 9.00
N ARG A 84 10.46 -5.63 9.87
CA ARG A 84 9.15 -5.05 9.56
C ARG A 84 9.28 -3.91 8.56
N ASP A 85 8.36 -3.84 7.62
CA ASP A 85 8.26 -2.74 6.65
C ASP A 85 7.77 -1.48 7.37
N HIS A 86 8.52 -0.38 7.22
CA HIS A 86 8.14 0.95 7.72
C HIS A 86 7.73 1.85 6.57
N LEU A 87 6.66 2.59 6.75
CA LEU A 87 6.20 3.59 5.79
C LEU A 87 7.11 4.83 5.91
N LYS A 88 7.93 5.08 4.88
CA LYS A 88 8.84 6.23 4.80
C LYS A 88 8.13 7.45 4.23
N LYS A 89 7.39 7.24 3.12
CA LYS A 89 6.58 8.27 2.46
C LYS A 89 5.21 7.72 2.12
N ASN A 90 4.20 8.56 2.23
CA ASN A 90 2.86 8.29 1.74
C ASN A 90 2.23 9.63 1.36
N ASN A 91 2.40 9.99 0.10
CA ASN A 91 1.93 11.24 -0.47
C ASN A 91 0.79 10.94 -1.45
N VAL A 92 -0.25 11.74 -1.39
CA VAL A 92 -1.39 11.69 -2.30
C VAL A 92 -1.62 13.09 -2.84
N LEU A 93 -1.70 13.18 -4.16
CA LEU A 93 -2.04 14.42 -4.86
C LEU A 93 -3.37 14.22 -5.58
N VAL A 94 -4.33 15.08 -5.26
CA VAL A 94 -5.65 15.11 -5.88
C VAL A 94 -5.74 16.34 -6.76
N LEU A 95 -6.06 16.13 -8.04
CA LEU A 95 -6.21 17.17 -9.05
C LEU A 95 -7.62 17.14 -9.62
N GLU A 96 -8.28 18.28 -9.64
CA GLU A 96 -9.59 18.44 -10.24
C GLU A 96 -9.51 19.37 -11.44
N PHE A 97 -9.91 18.89 -12.60
CA PHE A 97 -9.91 19.63 -13.86
C PHE A 97 -11.31 20.14 -14.18
N ASN A 98 -11.40 21.29 -14.81
CA ASN A 98 -12.65 21.79 -15.34
C ASN A 98 -13.04 21.07 -16.65
N LYS A 99 -14.20 21.42 -17.22
CA LYS A 99 -14.71 20.85 -18.48
C LYS A 99 -13.79 21.09 -19.68
N TYR A 100 -12.90 22.06 -19.59
CA TYR A 100 -11.91 22.36 -20.64
C TYR A 100 -10.57 21.66 -20.44
N GLY A 101 -10.44 20.86 -19.37
CA GLY A 101 -9.20 20.15 -19.04
C GLY A 101 -8.13 21.00 -18.36
N VAL A 102 -8.47 22.22 -17.90
CA VAL A 102 -7.59 23.08 -17.10
C VAL A 102 -7.73 22.75 -15.62
N LEU A 103 -6.62 22.74 -14.89
CA LEU A 103 -6.60 22.42 -13.46
C LEU A 103 -7.33 23.50 -12.67
N ASN A 104 -8.40 23.11 -11.98
CA ASN A 104 -9.23 23.99 -11.13
C ASN A 104 -8.84 23.93 -9.66
N LYS A 105 -8.51 22.72 -9.17
CA LYS A 105 -8.18 22.51 -7.76
C LYS A 105 -7.04 21.51 -7.62
N LYS A 106 -6.15 21.77 -6.65
CA LYS A 106 -5.02 20.93 -6.31
C LYS A 106 -4.95 20.75 -4.80
N GLU A 107 -4.93 19.49 -4.33
CA GLU A 107 -4.79 19.15 -2.92
C GLU A 107 -3.67 18.13 -2.75
N PHE A 108 -2.76 18.39 -1.82
CA PHE A 108 -1.65 17.51 -1.51
C PHE A 108 -1.74 17.05 -0.07
N TYR A 109 -1.69 15.74 0.12
CA TYR A 109 -1.73 15.10 1.41
C TYR A 109 -0.43 14.31 1.62
N ASP A 110 0.24 14.55 2.72
CA ASP A 110 1.44 13.85 3.11
C ASP A 110 1.15 12.77 4.18
N LYS A 111 2.20 12.13 4.66
CA LYS A 111 2.10 11.12 5.71
C LYS A 111 1.47 11.66 7.01
N ASN A 112 1.63 12.95 7.32
CA ASN A 112 1.15 13.57 8.56
C ASN A 112 -0.37 13.82 8.50
N ASN A 113 -0.93 13.89 7.30
CA ASN A 113 -2.37 14.02 7.06
C ASN A 113 -3.10 12.66 7.03
N MET A 114 -2.41 11.56 7.33
CA MET A 114 -3.03 10.24 7.40
C MET A 114 -3.89 10.10 8.65
N ASN A 115 -5.18 9.84 8.45
CA ASN A 115 -6.05 9.41 9.52
C ASN A 115 -5.93 7.91 9.74
N GLU A 116 -5.78 7.48 10.98
CA GLU A 116 -5.85 6.06 11.34
C GLU A 116 -7.31 5.62 11.28
N ILE A 117 -7.61 4.70 10.37
CA ILE A 117 -8.95 4.12 10.27
C ILE A 117 -9.04 3.01 11.30
N ASN A 118 -9.72 3.28 12.40
CA ASN A 118 -10.09 2.24 13.35
C ASN A 118 -11.25 1.43 12.78
N PHE A 119 -10.99 0.21 12.37
CA PHE A 119 -12.06 -0.71 11.97
C PHE A 119 -12.96 -0.99 13.17
N ALA A 120 -14.28 -0.82 12.98
CA ALA A 120 -15.24 -1.21 13.99
C ALA A 120 -15.04 -2.70 14.31
N LYS A 121 -14.80 -3.02 15.59
CA LYS A 121 -14.65 -4.40 16.06
C LYS A 121 -16.00 -5.16 16.10
N SER A 122 -17.09 -4.52 15.68
CA SER A 122 -18.38 -5.19 15.53
C SER A 122 -18.30 -6.17 14.37
N THR A 123 -18.03 -7.42 14.68
CA THR A 123 -18.29 -8.54 13.79
C THR A 123 -19.80 -8.62 13.63
N THR A 124 -20.30 -8.42 12.41
CA THR A 124 -21.63 -8.87 12.05
C THR A 124 -21.60 -10.40 12.17
N SER A 125 -22.04 -10.93 13.29
CA SER A 125 -22.28 -12.36 13.42
C SER A 125 -23.48 -12.66 12.54
N ASN A 126 -23.23 -13.03 11.27
CA ASN A 126 -24.21 -13.81 10.54
C ASN A 126 -24.28 -15.13 11.32
N GLU A 127 -25.28 -15.26 12.16
CA GLU A 127 -25.74 -16.54 12.66
C GLU A 127 -26.31 -17.32 11.46
N ILE A 128 -25.44 -17.82 10.61
CA ILE A 128 -25.73 -18.97 9.79
C ILE A 128 -25.90 -20.09 10.83
N LYS A 129 -27.15 -20.38 11.15
CA LYS A 129 -27.51 -21.48 12.07
C LYS A 129 -26.76 -22.72 11.60
N ARG A 130 -25.69 -23.08 12.25
CA ARG A 130 -24.93 -24.33 11.98
C ARG A 130 -25.80 -25.56 12.07
N GLU A 131 -26.94 -25.46 12.75
CA GLU A 131 -27.96 -26.50 12.82
C GLU A 131 -28.47 -26.95 11.43
N ASN A 132 -28.61 -26.02 10.47
CA ASN A 132 -29.14 -26.36 9.16
C ASN A 132 -28.17 -27.17 8.29
N PHE A 133 -26.86 -27.04 8.49
CA PHE A 133 -25.90 -27.80 7.67
C PHE A 133 -25.86 -29.27 8.08
N ILE A 134 -25.84 -29.58 9.36
CA ILE A 134 -25.82 -30.96 9.88
C ILE A 134 -27.15 -31.65 9.55
N TYR A 135 -28.28 -30.97 9.75
CA TYR A 135 -29.60 -31.49 9.38
C TYR A 135 -29.73 -31.71 7.87
N SER A 136 -29.29 -30.77 7.05
CA SER A 136 -29.30 -30.90 5.59
C SER A 136 -28.40 -32.04 5.10
N PHE A 137 -27.23 -32.22 5.71
CA PHE A 137 -26.32 -33.32 5.40
C PHE A 137 -26.90 -34.69 5.82
N LEU A 138 -27.43 -34.80 7.03
CA LEU A 138 -28.06 -36.04 7.51
C LEU A 138 -29.32 -36.42 6.74
N SER A 139 -30.14 -35.45 6.38
CA SER A 139 -31.35 -35.67 5.56
C SER A 139 -30.99 -36.17 4.17
N SER A 140 -29.92 -35.63 3.54
CA SER A 140 -29.48 -36.09 2.23
C SER A 140 -28.91 -37.52 2.23
N ILE A 141 -28.24 -37.94 3.34
CA ILE A 141 -27.80 -39.32 3.52
C ILE A 141 -28.97 -40.25 3.71
N ARG A 142 -29.97 -39.87 4.54
CA ARG A 142 -31.17 -40.64 4.78
C ARG A 142 -31.95 -40.87 3.48
N GLN A 143 -32.13 -39.86 2.68
CA GLN A 143 -32.81 -39.93 1.39
C GLN A 143 -32.12 -40.87 0.40
N LYS A 144 -30.75 -40.90 0.38
CA LYS A 144 -30.00 -41.87 -0.44
C LYS A 144 -30.10 -43.30 0.04
N MET A 145 -30.32 -43.53 1.33
CA MET A 145 -30.50 -44.88 1.87
C MET A 145 -31.92 -45.45 1.63
N GLU A 146 -32.93 -44.59 1.63
CA GLU A 146 -34.31 -45.00 1.33
C GLU A 146 -34.50 -45.35 -0.15
N VAL A 147 -33.81 -44.63 -1.08
CA VAL A 147 -33.87 -44.96 -2.54
C VAL A 147 -33.20 -46.30 -2.89
N LYS A 148 -32.33 -46.83 -2.05
CA LYS A 148 -31.64 -48.10 -2.27
C LYS A 148 -32.39 -49.32 -1.76
N LYS A 149 -33.61 -49.15 -1.19
CA LYS A 149 -34.46 -50.22 -0.61
C LYS A 149 -35.70 -50.55 -1.46
N LYS A 150 -35.77 -50.05 -2.70
CA LYS A 150 -36.79 -50.43 -3.70
C LYS A 150 -36.18 -51.26 -4.81
#